data_4a6c52d522304b4da3c37c9a0fa9763f
#
_entry.id   4a6c52d522304b4da3c37c9a0fa9763f
#
_cell.length_a   1.000
_cell.length_b   1.000
_cell.length_c   1.000
_cell.angle_alpha   90.00
_cell.angle_beta   90.00
_cell.angle_gamma   90.00
#
_symmetry.space_group_name_H-M   'P 1'
#
loop_
_entity.id
_entity.type
_entity.pdbx_description
1 polymer ?
#
loop_
_entity_poly.entity_id
_entity_poly.type
_entity_poly.pdbx_seq_one_letter_code
_entity_poly.pdbx_strand_id
1 'polypeptide(L)'
;MKTNEAISGTWGKLWLDDEDITSLKAFQAKDEYQKEEVVKCGCMTKGYKITSIDRKGSATFNKVDSRMCKKILDKVQKGITPRFTIIVALDDPDAHGAERMAFHDVVFDDLTLFDFESGALGTVECPFTYEWVTPLDLI
;
A
#
# COMPACT_ATOMS: atom_id res chain seq x y z
N MET A 1 9.73 24.28 9.34
CA MET A 1 8.74 23.84 8.33
C MET A 1 7.78 24.99 8.04
N LYS A 2 7.63 25.34 6.79
CA LYS A 2 6.53 26.21 6.36
C LYS A 2 5.28 25.38 6.12
N THR A 3 4.11 25.95 6.32
CA THR A 3 2.83 25.23 6.20
C THR A 3 2.62 24.60 4.82
N ASN A 4 3.07 25.28 3.76
CA ASN A 4 2.95 24.80 2.39
C ASN A 4 3.91 23.66 2.02
N GLU A 5 4.90 23.38 2.87
CA GLU A 5 5.84 22.28 2.66
C GLU A 5 5.22 20.91 3.02
N ALA A 6 4.12 20.90 3.76
CA ALA A 6 3.38 19.67 4.09
C ALA A 6 2.75 19.10 2.83
N ILE A 7 3.02 17.83 2.55
CA ILE A 7 2.56 17.16 1.34
C ILE A 7 1.07 16.80 1.47
N SER A 8 0.27 17.19 0.47
CA SER A 8 -1.16 16.86 0.42
C SER A 8 -1.41 15.53 -0.29
N GLY A 9 -2.19 14.67 0.35
CA GLY A 9 -2.63 13.41 -0.25
C GLY A 9 -3.52 13.54 -1.48
N THR A 10 -4.04 14.73 -1.75
CA THR A 10 -4.81 15.04 -2.97
C THR A 10 -4.04 14.71 -4.25
N TRP A 11 -2.73 14.80 -4.21
CA TRP A 11 -1.84 14.58 -5.36
C TRP A 11 -1.31 13.15 -5.45
N GLY A 12 -1.94 12.22 -4.74
CA GLY A 12 -1.59 10.80 -4.81
C GLY A 12 -2.09 10.15 -6.09
N LYS A 13 -1.27 9.25 -6.65
CA LYS A 13 -1.59 8.44 -7.83
C LYS A 13 -1.18 7.01 -7.59
N LEU A 14 -1.90 6.07 -8.20
CA LEU A 14 -1.61 4.65 -8.10
C LEU A 14 -1.75 3.99 -9.46
N TRP A 15 -0.77 3.16 -9.82
CA TRP A 15 -0.82 2.29 -10.98
C TRP A 15 -0.79 0.83 -10.51
N LEU A 16 -1.73 0.05 -11.00
CA LEU A 16 -1.82 -1.39 -10.76
C LEU A 16 -1.49 -2.10 -12.05
N ASP A 17 -0.34 -2.80 -12.10
CA ASP A 17 0.17 -3.46 -13.31
C ASP A 17 0.14 -2.52 -14.53
N ASP A 18 0.73 -1.32 -14.40
CA ASP A 18 0.79 -0.27 -15.42
C ASP A 18 -0.56 0.37 -15.78
N GLU A 19 -1.63 0.05 -15.07
CA GLU A 19 -2.95 0.66 -15.25
C GLU A 19 -3.18 1.74 -14.21
N ASP A 20 -3.42 2.97 -14.64
CA ASP A 20 -3.72 4.09 -13.75
C ASP A 20 -5.11 3.94 -13.14
N ILE A 21 -5.17 3.87 -11.82
CA ILE A 21 -6.41 3.77 -11.06
C ILE A 21 -6.82 5.15 -10.57
N THR A 22 -7.68 5.82 -11.33
CA THR A 22 -8.12 7.18 -11.03
C THR A 22 -9.13 7.29 -9.88
N SER A 23 -9.75 6.19 -9.50
CA SER A 23 -10.73 6.12 -8.40
C SER A 23 -10.10 6.01 -7.01
N LEU A 24 -8.79 6.14 -6.90
CA LEU A 24 -8.07 6.06 -5.62
C LEU A 24 -8.54 7.13 -4.65
N LYS A 25 -8.88 6.72 -3.44
CA LYS A 25 -9.28 7.60 -2.33
C LYS A 25 -8.20 7.70 -1.27
N ALA A 26 -7.60 6.58 -0.89
CA ALA A 26 -6.58 6.52 0.16
C ALA A 26 -5.64 5.35 -0.09
N PHE A 27 -4.41 5.50 0.35
CA PHE A 27 -3.39 4.45 0.27
C PHE A 27 -2.50 4.50 1.51
N GLN A 28 -2.18 3.34 2.04
CA GLN A 28 -1.22 3.19 3.11
C GLN A 28 -0.41 1.92 2.88
N ALA A 29 0.90 2.01 3.04
CA ALA A 29 1.78 0.85 3.08
C ALA A 29 2.84 1.08 4.14
N LYS A 30 3.14 0.04 4.91
CA LYS A 30 4.15 0.12 5.94
C LYS A 30 4.85 -1.22 6.14
N ASP A 31 6.14 -1.14 6.47
CA ASP A 31 6.92 -2.26 6.92
C ASP A 31 6.89 -2.30 8.45
N GLU A 32 6.47 -3.41 9.02
CA GLU A 32 6.54 -3.66 10.46
C GLU A 32 7.73 -4.54 10.75
N TYR A 33 8.63 -4.08 11.63
CA TYR A 33 9.85 -4.79 11.96
C TYR A 33 9.66 -5.60 13.22
N GLN A 34 9.98 -6.90 13.15
CA GLN A 34 10.07 -7.78 14.31
C GLN A 34 11.49 -7.72 14.86
N LYS A 35 11.63 -7.31 16.12
CA LYS A 35 12.93 -7.13 16.77
C LYS A 35 13.12 -8.14 17.87
N GLU A 36 14.32 -8.66 18.00
CA GLU A 36 14.73 -9.51 19.10
C GLU A 36 15.77 -8.81 19.96
N GLU A 37 15.69 -9.02 21.24
CA GLU A 37 16.60 -8.51 22.25
C GLU A 37 17.98 -9.16 22.11
N VAL A 38 19.03 -8.33 22.14
CA VAL A 38 20.42 -8.82 22.18
C VAL A 38 21.03 -8.36 23.50
N VAL A 39 21.42 -9.33 24.31
CA VAL A 39 22.05 -9.10 25.62
C VAL A 39 23.54 -9.36 25.52
N LYS A 40 24.36 -8.46 26.06
CA LYS A 40 25.82 -8.55 26.09
C LYS A 40 26.31 -8.64 27.51
N CYS A 41 27.36 -9.46 27.76
CA CYS A 41 28.05 -9.48 29.03
C CYS A 41 28.76 -8.13 29.28
N GLY A 42 28.70 -7.65 30.52
CA GLY A 42 29.34 -6.41 30.90
C GLY A 42 28.61 -5.12 30.45
N CYS A 43 27.43 -5.24 29.88
CA CYS A 43 26.62 -4.12 29.46
C CYS A 43 25.20 -4.23 30.03
N MET A 44 24.71 -3.19 30.68
CA MET A 44 23.36 -3.15 31.23
C MET A 44 22.31 -2.79 30.18
N THR A 45 22.71 -2.15 29.08
CA THR A 45 21.81 -1.74 28.02
C THR A 45 21.53 -2.92 27.09
N LYS A 46 20.24 -3.16 26.84
CA LYS A 46 19.80 -4.16 25.86
C LYS A 46 19.75 -3.52 24.48
N GLY A 47 20.29 -4.23 23.50
CA GLY A 47 20.15 -3.90 22.09
C GLY A 47 19.03 -4.70 21.43
N TYR A 48 18.64 -4.30 20.22
CA TYR A 48 17.60 -4.97 19.45
C TYR A 48 18.09 -5.19 18.03
N LYS A 49 17.78 -6.37 17.49
CA LYS A 49 18.07 -6.70 16.09
C LYS A 49 16.77 -7.03 15.36
N ILE A 50 16.63 -6.47 14.18
CA ILE A 50 15.50 -6.79 13.31
C ILE A 50 15.71 -8.17 12.72
N THR A 51 14.78 -9.09 12.98
CA THR A 51 14.84 -10.49 12.54
C THR A 51 13.91 -10.82 11.39
N SER A 52 12.81 -10.07 11.25
CA SER A 52 11.86 -10.25 10.16
C SER A 52 11.11 -8.95 9.89
N ILE A 53 10.48 -8.89 8.72
CA ILE A 53 9.71 -7.74 8.27
C ILE A 53 8.35 -8.23 7.81
N ASP A 54 7.28 -7.67 8.40
CA ASP A 54 5.91 -7.84 7.93
C ASP A 54 5.54 -6.63 7.07
N ARG A 55 5.22 -6.86 5.81
CA ARG A 55 4.95 -5.81 4.84
C ARG A 55 3.47 -5.83 4.49
N LYS A 56 2.77 -4.80 4.92
CA LYS A 56 1.31 -4.69 4.80
C LYS A 56 0.91 -3.31 4.31
N GLY A 57 -0.24 -3.27 3.67
CA GLY A 57 -0.83 -2.02 3.25
C GLY A 57 -2.30 -2.17 2.95
N SER A 58 -2.93 -1.05 2.64
CA SER A 58 -4.30 -1.02 2.16
C SER A 58 -4.49 0.10 1.15
N ALA A 59 -5.33 -0.15 0.18
CA ALA A 59 -5.76 0.84 -0.79
C ALA A 59 -7.28 0.94 -0.76
N THR A 60 -7.79 2.16 -0.71
CA THR A 60 -9.24 2.42 -0.73
C THR A 60 -9.59 3.14 -2.01
N PHE A 61 -10.56 2.58 -2.73
CA PHE A 61 -11.03 3.13 -4.01
C PHE A 61 -12.50 3.53 -3.88
N ASN A 62 -12.89 4.57 -4.60
CA ASN A 62 -14.30 4.84 -4.83
C ASN A 62 -14.86 3.78 -5.76
N LYS A 63 -16.04 3.25 -5.45
CA LYS A 63 -16.68 2.20 -6.27
C LYS A 63 -17.20 2.78 -7.57
N VAL A 64 -16.52 2.47 -8.65
CA VAL A 64 -16.87 2.91 -10.00
C VAL A 64 -17.28 1.71 -10.87
N ASP A 65 -16.53 0.60 -10.75
CA ASP A 65 -16.73 -0.60 -11.55
C ASP A 65 -16.31 -1.85 -10.76
N SER A 66 -16.28 -2.98 -11.44
CA SER A 66 -15.90 -4.28 -10.87
C SER A 66 -14.47 -4.70 -11.23
N ARG A 67 -13.57 -3.74 -11.41
CA ARG A 67 -12.19 -3.99 -11.85
C ARG A 67 -11.44 -4.98 -10.98
N MET A 68 -11.50 -4.80 -9.65
CA MET A 68 -10.81 -5.70 -8.71
C MET A 68 -11.40 -7.11 -8.74
N CYS A 69 -12.72 -7.25 -8.86
CA CYS A 69 -13.36 -8.55 -9.04
C CYS A 69 -12.87 -9.26 -10.30
N LYS A 70 -12.79 -8.56 -11.41
CA LYS A 70 -12.30 -9.14 -12.68
C LYS A 70 -10.86 -9.61 -12.58
N LYS A 71 -10.02 -8.91 -11.84
CA LYS A 71 -8.59 -9.24 -11.70
C LYS A 71 -8.32 -10.39 -10.74
N ILE A 72 -9.13 -10.56 -9.72
CA ILE A 72 -8.83 -11.42 -8.58
C ILE A 72 -9.71 -12.66 -8.52
N LEU A 73 -11.02 -12.50 -8.63
CA LEU A 73 -11.99 -13.54 -8.29
C LEU A 73 -11.79 -14.85 -9.09
N ASP A 74 -11.66 -14.75 -10.40
CA ASP A 74 -11.53 -15.92 -11.27
C ASP A 74 -10.27 -16.73 -10.96
N LYS A 75 -9.15 -16.06 -10.73
CA LYS A 75 -7.88 -16.72 -10.41
C LYS A 75 -7.92 -17.42 -9.06
N VAL A 76 -8.47 -16.77 -8.05
CA VAL A 76 -8.57 -17.32 -6.69
C VAL A 76 -9.49 -18.55 -6.68
N GLN A 77 -10.60 -18.51 -7.38
CA GLN A 77 -11.52 -19.65 -7.48
C GLN A 77 -10.89 -20.86 -8.19
N LYS A 78 -9.89 -20.63 -9.03
CA LYS A 78 -9.11 -21.71 -9.67
C LYS A 78 -7.91 -22.17 -8.83
N GLY A 79 -7.73 -21.64 -7.61
CA GLY A 79 -6.62 -21.98 -6.73
C GLY A 79 -5.31 -21.26 -7.08
N ILE A 80 -5.36 -20.22 -7.91
CA ILE A 80 -4.19 -19.44 -8.32
C ILE A 80 -4.13 -18.18 -7.45
N THR A 81 -2.95 -17.87 -6.87
CA THR A 81 -2.71 -16.65 -6.15
C THR A 81 -2.29 -15.54 -7.12
N PRO A 82 -3.14 -14.56 -7.42
CA PRO A 82 -2.76 -13.47 -8.30
C PRO A 82 -1.74 -12.55 -7.61
N ARG A 83 -0.70 -12.16 -8.34
CA ARG A 83 0.35 -11.25 -7.86
C ARG A 83 0.38 -10.01 -8.73
N PHE A 84 0.50 -8.86 -8.10
CA PHE A 84 0.46 -7.57 -8.77
C PHE A 84 1.69 -6.74 -8.41
N THR A 85 1.96 -5.74 -9.25
CA THR A 85 2.91 -4.68 -8.95
C THR A 85 2.14 -3.38 -8.81
N ILE A 86 2.33 -2.69 -7.69
CA ILE A 86 1.70 -1.40 -7.43
C ILE A 86 2.79 -0.33 -7.43
N ILE A 87 2.58 0.72 -8.20
CA ILE A 87 3.43 1.92 -8.17
C ILE A 87 2.57 3.05 -7.61
N VAL A 88 3.07 3.71 -6.58
CA VAL A 88 2.41 4.84 -5.94
C VAL A 88 3.28 6.07 -6.05
N ALA A 89 2.67 7.18 -6.42
CA ALA A 89 3.34 8.47 -6.51
C ALA A 89 2.59 9.52 -5.69
N LEU A 90 3.34 10.42 -5.10
CA LEU A 90 2.84 11.58 -4.39
C LEU A 90 3.61 12.81 -4.89
N ASP A 91 2.97 13.60 -5.72
CA ASP A 91 3.59 14.71 -6.46
C ASP A 91 2.81 16.01 -6.22
N ASP A 92 2.94 16.56 -5.03
CA ASP A 92 2.34 17.84 -4.67
C ASP A 92 3.16 18.97 -5.29
N PRO A 93 2.57 19.82 -6.15
CA PRO A 93 3.30 20.93 -6.79
C PRO A 93 3.86 21.96 -5.81
N ASP A 94 3.34 22.02 -4.60
CA ASP A 94 3.76 22.98 -3.56
C ASP A 94 4.80 22.39 -2.60
N ALA A 95 5.13 21.11 -2.75
CA ALA A 95 6.12 20.42 -1.93
C ALA A 95 7.52 20.49 -2.56
N HIS A 96 8.53 19.97 -1.84
CA HIS A 96 9.92 19.98 -2.29
C HIS A 96 10.22 19.03 -3.47
N GLY A 97 9.33 18.12 -3.79
CA GLY A 97 9.53 17.18 -4.90
C GLY A 97 8.48 16.09 -4.90
N ALA A 98 8.68 15.08 -5.75
CA ALA A 98 7.80 13.92 -5.87
C ALA A 98 8.40 12.71 -5.17
N GLU A 99 7.53 11.91 -4.56
CA GLU A 99 7.86 10.59 -4.03
C GLU A 99 7.21 9.52 -4.88
N ARG A 100 7.97 8.49 -5.24
CA ARG A 100 7.44 7.32 -5.94
C ARG A 100 8.06 6.05 -5.38
N MET A 101 7.21 5.04 -5.18
CA MET A 101 7.64 3.71 -4.74
C MET A 101 6.92 2.63 -5.52
N ALA A 102 7.64 1.55 -5.83
CA ALA A 102 7.08 0.35 -6.43
C ALA A 102 7.00 -0.77 -5.40
N PHE A 103 5.83 -1.37 -5.28
CA PHE A 103 5.58 -2.53 -4.40
C PHE A 103 5.44 -3.77 -5.27
N HIS A 104 6.26 -4.77 -4.98
CA HIS A 104 6.36 -5.99 -5.78
C HIS A 104 5.72 -7.18 -5.07
N ASP A 105 5.20 -8.11 -5.86
CA ASP A 105 4.53 -9.32 -5.39
C ASP A 105 3.40 -9.01 -4.41
N VAL A 106 2.55 -8.09 -4.81
CA VAL A 106 1.38 -7.68 -4.03
C VAL A 106 0.31 -8.76 -4.13
N VAL A 107 -0.15 -9.23 -2.97
CA VAL A 107 -1.25 -10.18 -2.85
C VAL A 107 -2.34 -9.54 -1.99
N PHE A 108 -3.55 -9.46 -2.50
CA PHE A 108 -4.67 -8.92 -1.74
C PHE A 108 -5.17 -9.93 -0.72
N ASP A 109 -5.43 -9.46 0.49
CA ASP A 109 -5.85 -10.31 1.61
C ASP A 109 -7.30 -10.78 1.48
N ASP A 110 -8.15 -9.93 0.90
CA ASP A 110 -9.56 -10.22 0.70
C ASP A 110 -10.10 -9.49 -0.53
N LEU A 111 -11.33 -9.80 -0.88
CA LEU A 111 -12.04 -9.17 -1.99
C LEU A 111 -13.47 -8.88 -1.56
N THR A 112 -13.83 -7.60 -1.51
CA THR A 112 -15.20 -7.17 -1.27
C THR A 112 -16.04 -7.41 -2.52
N LEU A 113 -17.02 -8.29 -2.44
CA LEU A 113 -17.90 -8.61 -3.55
C LEU A 113 -19.02 -7.59 -3.70
N PHE A 114 -19.76 -7.35 -2.62
CA PHE A 114 -20.77 -6.30 -2.54
C PHE A 114 -20.71 -5.63 -1.18
N ASP A 115 -20.75 -4.31 -1.18
CA ASP A 115 -20.84 -3.50 0.02
C ASP A 115 -21.54 -2.19 -0.36
N PHE A 116 -22.81 -2.06 -0.03
CA PHE A 116 -23.58 -0.88 -0.37
C PHE A 116 -24.59 -0.55 0.70
N GLU A 117 -24.89 0.73 0.84
CA GLU A 117 -25.86 1.26 1.76
C GLU A 117 -26.64 2.39 1.06
N SER A 118 -27.96 2.44 1.29
CA SER A 118 -28.80 3.47 0.72
C SER A 118 -28.38 4.85 1.24
N GLY A 119 -28.17 5.80 0.32
CA GLY A 119 -27.77 7.17 0.65
C GLY A 119 -26.28 7.39 0.87
N ALA A 120 -25.45 6.36 0.72
CA ALA A 120 -24.00 6.46 0.82
C ALA A 120 -23.32 6.12 -0.48
N LEU A 121 -22.19 6.79 -0.77
CA LEU A 121 -21.33 6.44 -1.90
C LEU A 121 -20.53 5.19 -1.58
N GLY A 122 -20.42 4.28 -2.55
CA GLY A 122 -19.67 3.04 -2.39
C GLY A 122 -18.16 3.26 -2.39
N THR A 123 -17.48 2.57 -1.49
CA THR A 123 -16.02 2.49 -1.46
C THR A 123 -15.59 1.04 -1.37
N VAL A 124 -14.39 0.75 -1.87
CA VAL A 124 -13.79 -0.59 -1.79
C VAL A 124 -12.45 -0.47 -1.10
N GLU A 125 -12.31 -1.16 0.03
CA GLU A 125 -11.04 -1.26 0.74
C GLU A 125 -10.36 -2.57 0.37
N CYS A 126 -9.10 -2.47 -0.06
CA CYS A 126 -8.30 -3.61 -0.50
C CYS A 126 -7.04 -3.72 0.35
N PRO A 127 -7.09 -4.46 1.48
CA PRO A 127 -5.88 -4.74 2.23
C PRO A 127 -5.00 -5.72 1.46
N PHE A 128 -3.68 -5.54 1.56
CA PHE A 128 -2.74 -6.37 0.83
C PHE A 128 -1.45 -6.58 1.63
N THR A 129 -0.69 -7.58 1.20
CA THR A 129 0.70 -7.79 1.61
C THR A 129 1.60 -7.71 0.39
N TYR A 130 2.86 -7.37 0.58
CA TYR A 130 3.84 -7.33 -0.50
C TYR A 130 5.18 -7.92 -0.01
N GLU A 131 6.01 -8.36 -0.94
CA GLU A 131 7.28 -9.01 -0.60
C GLU A 131 8.48 -8.07 -0.70
N TRP A 132 8.41 -7.06 -1.57
CA TRP A 132 9.53 -6.12 -1.76
C TRP A 132 9.03 -4.72 -2.12
N VAL A 133 9.81 -3.72 -1.76
CA VAL A 133 9.55 -2.32 -2.11
C VAL A 133 10.82 -1.69 -2.70
N THR A 134 10.66 -0.99 -3.82
CA THR A 134 11.74 -0.25 -4.46
C THR A 134 11.42 1.24 -4.46
N PRO A 135 12.17 2.07 -3.74
CA PRO A 135 12.03 3.52 -3.88
C PRO A 135 12.49 3.94 -5.27
N LEU A 136 11.63 4.63 -6.00
CA LEU A 136 11.95 5.15 -7.34
C LEU A 136 12.42 6.58 -7.27
N ASP A 137 11.65 7.44 -6.57
CA ASP A 137 11.97 8.83 -6.31
C ASP A 137 11.73 9.15 -4.84
N LEU A 138 12.68 9.77 -4.18
CA LEU A 138 12.58 10.25 -2.82
C LEU A 138 12.88 11.74 -2.76
N ILE A 139 12.26 12.41 -1.82
CA ILE A 139 12.47 13.84 -1.58
C ILE A 139 13.67 14.05 -0.66
#